data_c53c54e4f2aadc6ef4e9381626d780b9
#
_entry.id   c53c54e4f2aadc6ef4e9381626d780b9
#
_cell.length_a   1.000
_cell.length_b   1.000
_cell.length_c   1.000
_cell.angle_alpha   90.00
_cell.angle_beta   90.00
_cell.angle_gamma   90.00
#
_symmetry.space_group_name_H-M   'P 1'
#
loop_
_entity.id
_entity.type
_entity.pdbx_description
1 polymer ?
#
loop_
_entity_poly.entity_id
_entity_poly.type
_entity_poly.pdbx_seq_one_letter_code
_entity_poly.pdbx_strand_id
1 'polypeptide(L)'
;MVHEAQVDRTGWVGKKRLKVEVLLAAAAAPVPPPIEELLPDLGLRDEVSADLPWLVRLLPRADVYLQDEVEIALHPTLTRVWSPKGRRRQRLVEAPGNNEKQYGFGLVDWRDGWLDWERAPGRRAAPFCAQLRRAVARSQSRGRIAMVLLDNLGIHTPKGSLLLRRLLTELRGQLVLVYTPAYDPESNRIEWLWRSFRRAVTHDHTRETLPHLLEDADTWAATISPMGILRQIGSPFADTLDPPQPELLEHAA
;
A
#
# COMPACT_ATOMS: atom_id res chain seq x y z
N MET A 1 -8.14 -7.15 -19.45
CA MET A 1 -7.35 -6.71 -20.64
C MET A 1 -6.19 -5.88 -20.11
N VAL A 2 -5.02 -6.45 -20.07
CA VAL A 2 -3.79 -5.73 -19.72
C VAL A 2 -3.39 -4.95 -20.98
N HIS A 3 -3.23 -3.63 -20.87
CA HIS A 3 -2.85 -2.80 -22.00
C HIS A 3 -1.41 -3.13 -22.45
N GLU A 4 -1.27 -3.72 -23.61
CA GLU A 4 0.01 -3.96 -24.30
C GLU A 4 0.82 -2.69 -24.64
N ALA A 5 0.26 -1.50 -24.41
CA ALA A 5 0.84 -0.24 -24.86
C ALA A 5 2.01 0.31 -24.00
N GLN A 6 2.41 -0.34 -22.92
CA GLN A 6 3.52 0.10 -22.07
C GLN A 6 4.73 -0.85 -22.02
N VAL A 7 4.77 -1.84 -22.91
CA VAL A 7 5.85 -2.85 -22.92
C VAL A 7 7.13 -2.33 -23.57
N ASP A 8 7.14 -1.12 -24.12
CA ASP A 8 8.26 -0.68 -24.93
C ASP A 8 8.99 0.52 -24.33
N ARG A 9 9.98 0.27 -23.55
CA ARG A 9 11.29 0.96 -23.43
C ARG A 9 12.25 0.28 -22.46
N THR A 10 11.74 -0.58 -21.60
CA THR A 10 12.55 -1.48 -20.78
C THR A 10 11.72 -2.72 -20.48
N GLY A 11 11.64 -3.68 -21.37
CA GLY A 11 10.86 -4.93 -21.23
C GLY A 11 10.98 -5.68 -19.90
N TRP A 12 11.84 -5.17 -19.02
CA TRP A 12 12.11 -5.64 -17.68
C TRP A 12 11.10 -5.12 -16.63
N VAL A 13 10.65 -3.86 -16.74
CA VAL A 13 9.71 -3.23 -15.78
C VAL A 13 8.30 -3.84 -15.91
N GLY A 14 7.83 -4.07 -17.13
CA GLY A 14 6.51 -4.67 -17.37
C GLY A 14 6.39 -6.09 -16.82
N LYS A 15 7.43 -6.92 -16.94
CA LYS A 15 7.47 -8.28 -16.39
C LYS A 15 7.38 -8.31 -14.87
N LYS A 16 8.06 -7.38 -14.17
CA LYS A 16 8.03 -7.31 -12.70
C LYS A 16 6.67 -6.86 -12.18
N ARG A 17 6.04 -5.90 -12.82
CA ARG A 17 4.69 -5.44 -12.48
C ARG A 17 3.68 -6.58 -12.60
N LEU A 18 3.69 -7.28 -13.71
CA LEU A 18 2.81 -8.42 -13.93
C LEU A 18 3.01 -9.51 -12.86
N LYS A 19 4.25 -9.77 -12.45
CA LYS A 19 4.56 -10.71 -11.37
C LYS A 19 3.91 -10.31 -10.06
N VAL A 20 3.98 -9.03 -9.67
CA VAL A 20 3.36 -8.52 -8.42
C VAL A 20 1.84 -8.66 -8.48
N GLU A 21 1.22 -8.24 -9.58
CA GLU A 21 -0.25 -8.34 -9.75
C GLU A 21 -0.73 -9.79 -9.70
N VAL A 22 0.01 -10.72 -10.30
CA VAL A 22 -0.30 -12.15 -10.25
C VAL A 22 -0.16 -12.71 -8.85
N LEU A 23 0.90 -12.35 -8.12
CA LEU A 23 1.08 -12.77 -6.73
C LEU A 23 -0.06 -12.26 -5.85
N LEU A 24 -0.48 -11.01 -6.01
CA LEU A 24 -1.60 -10.44 -5.27
C LEU A 24 -2.91 -11.14 -5.62
N ALA A 25 -3.17 -11.39 -6.90
CA ALA A 25 -4.37 -12.10 -7.35
C ALA A 25 -4.40 -13.54 -6.83
N ALA A 26 -3.27 -14.25 -6.88
CA ALA A 26 -3.16 -15.62 -6.37
C ALA A 26 -3.36 -15.67 -4.85
N ALA A 27 -2.81 -14.70 -4.09
CA ALA A 27 -3.01 -14.61 -2.64
C ALA A 27 -4.46 -14.29 -2.25
N ALA A 28 -5.21 -13.62 -3.14
CA ALA A 28 -6.61 -13.27 -2.93
C ALA A 28 -7.56 -14.44 -3.23
N ALA A 29 -7.17 -15.38 -4.10
CA ALA A 29 -8.02 -16.49 -4.48
C ALA A 29 -8.28 -17.43 -3.29
N PRO A 30 -9.48 -18.01 -3.18
CA PRO A 30 -9.78 -19.01 -2.14
C PRO A 30 -8.86 -20.24 -2.23
N VAL A 31 -8.55 -20.68 -3.45
CA VAL A 31 -7.55 -21.69 -3.77
C VAL A 31 -6.75 -21.13 -4.95
N PRO A 32 -5.65 -20.45 -4.69
CA PRO A 32 -4.86 -19.90 -5.77
C PRO A 32 -4.28 -21.01 -6.64
N PRO A 33 -4.22 -20.79 -7.98
CA PRO A 33 -3.56 -21.75 -8.86
C PRO A 33 -2.08 -21.86 -8.49
N PRO A 34 -1.46 -23.03 -8.72
CA PRO A 34 -0.02 -23.17 -8.58
C PRO A 34 0.70 -22.13 -9.42
N ILE A 35 1.65 -21.43 -8.83
CA ILE A 35 2.41 -20.38 -9.57
C ILE A 35 3.16 -20.98 -10.75
N GLU A 36 3.56 -22.24 -10.67
CA GLU A 36 4.18 -22.97 -11.78
C GLU A 36 3.33 -22.95 -13.05
N GLU A 37 2.00 -22.95 -12.93
CA GLU A 37 1.07 -22.83 -14.06
C GLU A 37 1.03 -21.42 -14.64
N LEU A 38 1.32 -20.43 -13.82
CA LEU A 38 1.33 -19.01 -14.23
C LEU A 38 2.69 -18.55 -14.78
N LEU A 39 3.77 -19.24 -14.46
CA LEU A 39 5.12 -18.88 -14.85
C LEU A 39 5.36 -18.85 -16.37
N PRO A 40 4.82 -19.81 -17.18
CA PRO A 40 4.98 -19.77 -18.63
C PRO A 40 4.42 -18.51 -19.27
N ASP A 41 3.25 -18.07 -18.80
CA ASP A 41 2.55 -16.89 -19.33
C ASP A 41 3.26 -15.58 -18.93
N LEU A 42 4.03 -15.62 -17.85
CA LEU A 42 4.80 -14.50 -17.36
C LEU A 42 6.19 -14.37 -18.01
N GLY A 43 6.66 -15.38 -18.73
CA GLY A 43 8.00 -15.41 -19.31
C GLY A 43 9.13 -15.30 -18.26
N LEU A 44 8.88 -15.73 -17.03
CA LEU A 44 9.76 -15.50 -15.86
C LEU A 44 10.59 -16.74 -15.48
N ARG A 45 10.62 -17.78 -16.31
CA ARG A 45 11.31 -19.04 -15.97
C ARG A 45 12.78 -18.86 -15.59
N ASP A 46 13.46 -17.91 -16.21
CA ASP A 46 14.90 -17.70 -16.01
C ASP A 46 15.22 -16.69 -14.90
N GLU A 47 14.24 -15.89 -14.48
CA GLU A 47 14.41 -14.86 -13.44
C GLU A 47 13.87 -15.30 -12.07
N VAL A 48 13.26 -16.46 -12.02
CA VAL A 48 12.69 -17.00 -10.80
C VAL A 48 13.82 -17.61 -10.00
N SER A 49 14.36 -16.79 -9.10
CA SER A 49 15.31 -17.24 -8.11
C SER A 49 14.72 -18.42 -7.30
N ALA A 50 15.59 -19.16 -6.65
CA ALA A 50 15.24 -20.31 -5.79
C ALA A 50 14.14 -20.03 -4.74
N ASP A 51 13.73 -18.76 -4.59
CA ASP A 51 12.72 -18.30 -3.64
C ASP A 51 11.28 -18.44 -4.12
N LEU A 52 11.05 -18.61 -5.44
CA LEU A 52 9.68 -18.68 -5.97
C LEU A 52 8.92 -19.96 -5.65
N PRO A 53 9.50 -21.14 -5.69
CA PRO A 53 8.88 -22.37 -5.19
C PRO A 53 8.42 -22.25 -3.74
N TRP A 54 9.11 -21.43 -2.98
CA TRP A 54 8.78 -21.06 -1.62
C TRP A 54 7.49 -20.23 -1.53
N LEU A 55 7.38 -19.17 -2.34
CA LEU A 55 6.20 -18.32 -2.45
C LEU A 55 4.95 -19.14 -2.80
N VAL A 56 5.05 -20.07 -3.71
CA VAL A 56 3.95 -20.97 -4.12
C VAL A 56 3.37 -21.75 -2.96
N ARG A 57 4.23 -22.31 -2.11
CA ARG A 57 3.80 -23.06 -0.93
C ARG A 57 3.19 -22.20 0.16
N LEU A 58 3.47 -20.91 0.13
CA LEU A 58 3.07 -19.96 1.16
C LEU A 58 1.77 -19.22 0.83
N LEU A 59 1.46 -19.01 -0.46
CA LEU A 59 0.28 -18.24 -0.89
C LEU A 59 -1.05 -18.70 -0.29
N PRO A 60 -1.37 -20.00 -0.15
CA PRO A 60 -2.59 -20.46 0.50
C PRO A 60 -2.65 -20.12 1.99
N ARG A 61 -1.50 -19.84 2.61
CA ARG A 61 -1.35 -19.63 4.06
C ARG A 61 -0.82 -18.24 4.40
N ALA A 62 -0.78 -17.31 3.43
CA ALA A 62 -0.26 -15.97 3.64
C ALA A 62 -1.40 -14.94 3.77
N ASP A 63 -1.20 -13.98 4.67
CA ASP A 63 -1.87 -12.69 4.60
C ASP A 63 -0.98 -11.72 3.84
N VAL A 64 -1.57 -10.95 2.92
CA VAL A 64 -0.85 -9.98 2.11
C VAL A 64 -1.07 -8.59 2.69
N TYR A 65 0.03 -7.89 2.91
CA TYR A 65 0.04 -6.52 3.39
C TYR A 65 0.67 -5.61 2.34
N LEU A 66 0.13 -4.42 2.20
CA LEU A 66 0.69 -3.33 1.41
C LEU A 66 1.32 -2.32 2.36
N GLN A 67 2.61 -2.00 2.19
CA GLN A 67 3.32 -1.07 3.07
C GLN A 67 3.92 0.07 2.25
N ASP A 68 3.83 1.30 2.79
CA ASP A 68 4.48 2.49 2.23
C ASP A 68 4.44 3.66 3.23
N GLU A 69 5.21 4.73 2.94
CA GLU A 69 5.20 5.97 3.70
C GLU A 69 4.59 7.11 2.92
N VAL A 70 3.83 7.95 3.63
CA VAL A 70 3.32 9.22 3.12
C VAL A 70 3.96 10.40 3.84
N GLU A 71 4.44 11.38 3.09
CA GLU A 71 4.95 12.63 3.66
C GLU A 71 3.78 13.54 4.08
N ILE A 72 3.89 14.09 5.29
CA ILE A 72 2.96 15.06 5.88
C ILE A 72 3.77 16.34 6.10
N ALA A 73 3.69 17.27 5.16
CA ALA A 73 4.42 18.53 5.18
C ALA A 73 3.48 19.70 5.49
N LEU A 74 3.95 20.62 6.33
CA LEU A 74 3.17 21.80 6.72
C LEU A 74 2.87 22.72 5.53
N HIS A 75 3.74 22.74 4.52
CA HIS A 75 3.41 23.41 3.27
C HIS A 75 2.37 22.59 2.50
N PRO A 76 1.18 23.15 2.23
CA PRO A 76 0.15 22.41 1.53
C PRO A 76 0.56 22.09 0.10
N THR A 77 0.23 20.91 -0.35
CA THR A 77 0.35 20.55 -1.76
C THR A 77 -0.79 21.20 -2.53
N LEU A 78 -0.47 22.09 -3.46
CA LEU A 78 -1.47 22.80 -4.24
C LEU A 78 -2.08 21.89 -5.31
N THR A 79 -3.41 21.89 -5.38
CA THR A 79 -4.16 21.13 -6.39
C THR A 79 -4.98 22.05 -7.28
N ARG A 80 -5.46 21.50 -8.39
CA ARG A 80 -6.39 22.24 -9.26
C ARG A 80 -7.77 22.27 -8.61
N VAL A 81 -8.25 23.46 -8.34
CA VAL A 81 -9.60 23.70 -7.81
C VAL A 81 -10.41 24.56 -8.78
N TRP A 82 -11.71 24.34 -8.82
CA TRP A 82 -12.60 25.21 -9.53
C TRP A 82 -12.67 26.57 -8.82
N SER A 83 -12.43 27.65 -9.56
CA SER A 83 -12.46 29.02 -9.05
C SER A 83 -13.20 29.89 -10.05
N PRO A 84 -13.92 30.94 -9.60
CA PRO A 84 -14.48 31.93 -10.49
C PRO A 84 -13.40 32.56 -11.37
N LYS A 85 -13.72 32.82 -12.63
CA LYS A 85 -12.79 33.41 -13.59
C LYS A 85 -12.38 34.82 -13.16
N GLY A 86 -11.05 35.09 -13.09
CA GLY A 86 -10.47 36.41 -12.80
C GLY A 86 -9.34 36.35 -11.77
N ARG A 87 -8.29 37.21 -11.96
CA ARG A 87 -7.08 37.21 -11.11
C ARG A 87 -7.36 37.47 -9.61
N ARG A 88 -8.40 38.22 -9.25
CA ARG A 88 -8.74 38.53 -7.86
C ARG A 88 -9.65 37.52 -7.18
N ARG A 89 -10.00 36.43 -7.85
CA ARG A 89 -10.91 35.38 -7.36
C ARG A 89 -10.22 34.04 -7.16
N GLN A 90 -8.90 34.02 -7.28
CA GLN A 90 -8.13 32.81 -7.00
C GLN A 90 -8.13 32.55 -5.49
N ARG A 91 -8.29 31.28 -5.12
CA ARG A 91 -8.11 30.87 -3.73
C ARG A 91 -6.62 31.03 -3.39
N LEU A 92 -6.34 31.84 -2.39
CA LEU A 92 -5.01 31.93 -1.81
C LEU A 92 -4.89 30.88 -0.71
N VAL A 93 -3.79 30.16 -0.70
CA VAL A 93 -3.41 29.23 0.35
C VAL A 93 -2.14 29.81 0.98
N GLU A 94 -2.22 30.11 2.26
CA GLU A 94 -1.06 30.59 3.01
C GLU A 94 -0.13 29.43 3.29
N ALA A 95 1.16 29.60 2.99
CA ALA A 95 2.19 28.68 3.36
C ALA A 95 2.93 29.21 4.58
N PRO A 96 2.97 28.47 5.71
CA PRO A 96 3.77 28.83 6.88
C PRO A 96 5.24 28.99 6.52
N GLY A 97 5.98 29.85 7.24
CA GLY A 97 7.36 30.20 6.91
C GLY A 97 8.35 29.02 6.93
N ASN A 98 8.10 28.00 7.75
CA ASN A 98 8.89 26.78 7.84
C ASN A 98 8.12 25.58 7.27
N ASN A 99 8.77 24.83 6.40
CA ASN A 99 8.20 23.57 5.92
C ASN A 99 8.60 22.40 6.83
N GLU A 100 8.01 22.37 8.02
CA GLU A 100 8.14 21.23 8.92
C GLU A 100 7.41 20.02 8.35
N LYS A 101 7.92 18.82 8.61
CA LYS A 101 7.31 17.60 8.12
C LYS A 101 7.53 16.39 9.00
N GLN A 102 6.62 15.46 8.91
CA GLN A 102 6.74 14.08 9.40
C GLN A 102 6.30 13.10 8.32
N TYR A 103 6.44 11.80 8.64
CA TYR A 103 6.04 10.72 7.74
C TYR A 103 5.03 9.83 8.45
N GLY A 104 3.94 9.53 7.76
CA GLY A 104 3.00 8.49 8.13
C GLY A 104 3.48 7.17 7.53
N PHE A 105 3.59 6.15 8.36
CA PHE A 105 3.85 4.77 7.95
C PHE A 105 2.52 4.05 7.93
N GLY A 106 2.14 3.51 6.78
CA GLY A 106 0.93 2.73 6.62
C GLY A 106 1.23 1.30 6.23
N LEU A 107 0.54 0.38 6.85
CA LEU A 107 0.55 -1.02 6.48
C LEU A 107 -0.90 -1.51 6.46
N VAL A 108 -1.36 -1.96 5.30
CA VAL A 108 -2.75 -2.35 5.07
C VAL A 108 -2.84 -3.85 4.82
N ASP A 109 -3.70 -4.53 5.57
CA ASP A 109 -4.09 -5.90 5.28
C ASP A 109 -5.04 -5.90 4.06
N TRP A 110 -4.61 -6.52 2.97
CA TRP A 110 -5.35 -6.51 1.71
C TRP A 110 -6.63 -7.34 1.75
N ARG A 111 -6.79 -8.20 2.75
CA ARG A 111 -7.93 -9.10 2.90
C ARG A 111 -9.09 -8.48 3.70
N ASP A 112 -8.78 -7.76 4.77
CA ASP A 112 -9.81 -7.21 5.65
C ASP A 112 -9.76 -5.68 5.84
N GLY A 113 -8.81 -5.01 5.18
CA GLY A 113 -8.71 -3.55 5.22
C GLY A 113 -8.21 -2.99 6.56
N TRP A 114 -7.63 -3.82 7.43
CA TRP A 114 -7.00 -3.32 8.64
C TRP A 114 -5.81 -2.42 8.27
N LEU A 115 -5.81 -1.20 8.81
CA LEU A 115 -4.72 -0.23 8.66
C LEU A 115 -3.92 -0.15 9.95
N ASP A 116 -2.64 -0.46 9.89
CA ASP A 116 -1.66 -0.09 10.91
C ASP A 116 -1.04 1.25 10.54
N TRP A 117 -1.25 2.24 11.39
CA TRP A 117 -0.80 3.61 11.18
C TRP A 117 0.14 4.05 12.28
N GLU A 118 1.30 4.58 11.92
CA GLU A 118 2.27 5.14 12.85
C GLU A 118 2.96 6.35 12.23
N ARG A 119 3.26 7.38 13.03
CA ARG A 119 3.99 8.58 12.57
C ARG A 119 5.42 8.57 13.08
N ALA A 120 6.34 9.10 12.27
CA ALA A 120 7.72 9.30 12.67
C ALA A 120 8.29 10.60 12.06
N PRO A 121 9.28 11.23 12.71
CA PRO A 121 9.92 12.46 12.22
C PRO A 121 10.77 12.24 10.96
N GLY A 122 10.96 11.00 10.52
CA GLY A 122 11.73 10.66 9.33
C GLY A 122 11.52 9.23 8.90
N ARG A 123 11.86 8.91 7.67
CA ARG A 123 11.84 7.55 7.12
C ARG A 123 12.96 6.74 7.76
N ARG A 124 12.64 6.02 8.82
CA ARG A 124 13.60 5.21 9.59
C ARG A 124 13.16 3.75 9.64
N ALA A 125 14.15 2.86 9.76
CA ALA A 125 13.87 1.43 9.82
C ALA A 125 13.12 0.98 11.10
N ALA A 126 13.19 1.74 12.20
CA ALA A 126 12.56 1.32 13.45
C ALA A 126 11.03 1.25 13.39
N PRO A 127 10.28 2.30 12.97
CA PRO A 127 8.83 2.20 12.82
C PRO A 127 8.44 1.16 11.77
N PHE A 128 9.15 1.10 10.65
CA PHE A 128 8.95 0.07 9.64
C PHE A 128 9.08 -1.36 10.21
N CYS A 129 10.16 -1.65 10.92
CA CYS A 129 10.35 -2.97 11.54
C CYS A 129 9.28 -3.27 12.61
N ALA A 130 8.79 -2.26 13.34
CA ALA A 130 7.71 -2.41 14.29
C ALA A 130 6.40 -2.83 13.57
N GLN A 131 6.07 -2.20 12.44
CA GLN A 131 4.92 -2.59 11.61
C GLN A 131 5.04 -4.04 11.11
N LEU A 132 6.22 -4.46 10.64
CA LEU A 132 6.46 -5.84 10.21
C LEU A 132 6.20 -6.85 11.35
N ARG A 133 6.59 -6.53 12.59
CA ARG A 133 6.30 -7.39 13.75
C ARG A 133 4.80 -7.50 14.00
N ARG A 134 4.07 -6.38 13.92
CA ARG A 134 2.60 -6.37 14.09
C ARG A 134 1.91 -7.17 12.99
N ALA A 135 2.36 -7.05 11.74
CA ALA A 135 1.85 -7.87 10.63
C ALA A 135 2.06 -9.37 10.87
N VAL A 136 3.27 -9.75 11.30
CA VAL A 136 3.58 -11.16 11.61
C VAL A 136 2.72 -11.67 12.76
N ALA A 137 2.63 -10.94 13.87
CA ALA A 137 1.80 -11.33 15.00
C ALA A 137 0.33 -11.51 14.60
N ARG A 138 -0.20 -10.60 13.75
CA ARG A 138 -1.56 -10.68 13.22
C ARG A 138 -1.77 -11.93 12.34
N SER A 139 -0.84 -12.20 11.43
CA SER A 139 -0.93 -13.38 10.56
C SER A 139 -0.81 -14.67 11.34
N GLN A 140 0.09 -14.73 12.32
CA GLN A 140 0.26 -15.89 13.21
C GLN A 140 -1.01 -16.21 14.00
N SER A 141 -1.74 -15.18 14.49
CA SER A 141 -3.01 -15.40 15.18
C SER A 141 -4.08 -16.07 14.31
N ARG A 142 -3.88 -16.05 12.99
CA ARG A 142 -4.71 -16.69 11.96
C ARG A 142 -4.10 -17.98 11.40
N GLY A 143 -2.98 -18.44 11.96
CA GLY A 143 -2.25 -19.60 11.44
C GLY A 143 -1.60 -19.36 10.07
N ARG A 144 -1.27 -18.11 9.74
CA ARG A 144 -0.72 -17.68 8.45
C ARG A 144 0.64 -17.01 8.62
N ILE A 145 1.35 -16.85 7.52
CA ILE A 145 2.56 -16.03 7.44
C ILE A 145 2.21 -14.63 6.90
N ALA A 146 3.04 -13.64 7.21
CA ALA A 146 2.94 -12.31 6.64
C ALA A 146 3.71 -12.18 5.33
N MET A 147 3.05 -11.74 4.27
CA MET A 147 3.68 -11.34 3.02
C MET A 147 3.49 -9.84 2.85
N VAL A 148 4.57 -9.07 2.79
CA VAL A 148 4.50 -7.61 2.74
C VAL A 148 5.02 -7.11 1.41
N LEU A 149 4.16 -6.42 0.65
CA LEU A 149 4.50 -5.74 -0.58
C LEU A 149 4.95 -4.31 -0.26
N LEU A 150 6.12 -3.91 -0.77
CA LEU A 150 6.77 -2.65 -0.44
C LEU A 150 7.72 -2.21 -1.57
N ASP A 151 8.15 -0.96 -1.52
CA ASP A 151 9.14 -0.42 -2.44
C ASP A 151 10.60 -0.82 -2.08
N ASN A 152 11.55 -0.39 -2.93
CA ASN A 152 12.97 -0.68 -2.75
C ASN A 152 13.73 0.42 -1.98
N LEU A 153 13.05 1.20 -1.12
CA LEU A 153 13.74 2.20 -0.31
C LEU A 153 14.82 1.56 0.57
N GLY A 154 15.93 2.26 0.78
CA GLY A 154 17.08 1.68 1.49
C GLY A 154 16.75 1.09 2.87
N ILE A 155 15.84 1.72 3.63
CA ILE A 155 15.39 1.22 4.94
C ILE A 155 14.61 -0.09 4.85
N HIS A 156 14.01 -0.38 3.68
CA HIS A 156 13.22 -1.57 3.39
C HIS A 156 14.08 -2.77 2.96
N THR A 157 15.37 -2.58 2.75
CA THR A 157 16.25 -3.63 2.25
C THR A 157 17.21 -4.14 3.33
N PRO A 158 17.50 -5.45 3.38
CA PRO A 158 18.49 -5.99 4.31
C PRO A 158 19.89 -5.42 4.09
N LYS A 159 20.18 -4.94 2.88
CA LYS A 159 21.46 -4.30 2.54
C LYS A 159 21.56 -2.90 3.16
N GLY A 160 20.46 -2.15 3.16
CA GLY A 160 20.41 -0.78 3.67
C GLY A 160 20.11 -0.66 5.18
N SER A 161 19.57 -1.72 5.81
CA SER A 161 19.17 -1.69 7.22
C SER A 161 19.64 -2.92 7.99
N LEU A 162 20.53 -2.68 8.97
CA LEU A 162 20.96 -3.73 9.90
C LEU A 162 19.79 -4.21 10.78
N LEU A 163 18.91 -3.29 11.17
CA LEU A 163 17.74 -3.62 11.99
C LEU A 163 16.82 -4.59 11.26
N LEU A 164 16.51 -4.29 9.98
CA LEU A 164 15.71 -5.18 9.14
C LEU A 164 16.39 -6.54 8.94
N ARG A 165 17.69 -6.55 8.71
CA ARG A 165 18.44 -7.82 8.56
C ARG A 165 18.29 -8.72 9.80
N ARG A 166 18.41 -8.14 11.00
CA ARG A 166 18.20 -8.86 12.26
C ARG A 166 16.76 -9.35 12.38
N LEU A 167 15.80 -8.48 12.06
CA LEU A 167 14.38 -8.83 12.10
C LEU A 167 14.05 -10.00 11.15
N LEU A 168 14.56 -10.00 9.92
CA LEU A 168 14.34 -11.10 8.97
C LEU A 168 14.97 -12.42 9.44
N THR A 169 16.08 -12.36 10.17
CA THR A 169 16.67 -13.56 10.78
C THR A 169 15.78 -14.09 11.90
N GLU A 170 15.26 -13.20 12.75
CA GLU A 170 14.37 -13.53 13.86
C GLU A 170 13.03 -14.10 13.37
N LEU A 171 12.43 -13.48 12.36
CA LEU A 171 11.12 -13.85 11.80
C LEU A 171 11.22 -14.81 10.61
N ARG A 172 12.32 -15.54 10.50
CA ARG A 172 12.54 -16.48 9.39
C ARG A 172 11.40 -17.49 9.27
N GLY A 173 10.86 -17.62 8.07
CA GLY A 173 9.72 -18.50 7.78
C GLY A 173 8.34 -17.94 8.16
N GLN A 174 8.28 -16.74 8.77
CA GLN A 174 7.04 -16.09 9.19
C GLN A 174 6.75 -14.80 8.42
N LEU A 175 7.78 -14.25 7.77
CA LEU A 175 7.75 -13.01 7.02
C LEU A 175 8.37 -13.18 5.64
N VAL A 176 7.67 -12.74 4.61
CA VAL A 176 8.16 -12.63 3.23
C VAL A 176 8.02 -11.19 2.78
N LEU A 177 9.12 -10.60 2.28
CA LEU A 177 9.11 -9.27 1.68
C LEU A 177 9.06 -9.42 0.14
N VAL A 178 8.12 -8.72 -0.48
CA VAL A 178 7.94 -8.69 -1.93
C VAL A 178 8.16 -7.26 -2.40
N TYR A 179 9.23 -7.05 -3.15
CA TYR A 179 9.58 -5.71 -3.62
C TYR A 179 8.90 -5.38 -4.93
N THR A 180 8.30 -4.18 -5.00
CA THR A 180 7.74 -3.66 -6.26
C THR A 180 8.85 -3.36 -7.27
N PRO A 181 8.54 -3.33 -8.57
CA PRO A 181 9.49 -2.87 -9.58
C PRO A 181 10.01 -1.47 -9.28
N ALA A 182 11.27 -1.20 -9.60
CA ALA A 182 11.81 0.14 -9.50
C ALA A 182 11.05 1.11 -10.41
N TYR A 183 10.77 2.30 -9.90
CA TYR A 183 10.05 3.36 -10.63
C TYR A 183 8.62 3.02 -11.07
N ASP A 184 7.97 2.06 -10.41
CA ASP A 184 6.55 1.71 -10.65
C ASP A 184 5.73 1.82 -9.35
N PRO A 185 5.38 3.05 -8.93
CA PRO A 185 4.58 3.25 -7.72
C PRO A 185 3.17 2.67 -7.83
N GLU A 186 2.64 2.53 -9.07
CA GLU A 186 1.30 1.94 -9.27
C GLU A 186 1.25 0.44 -8.95
N SER A 187 2.39 -0.23 -8.91
CA SER A 187 2.48 -1.63 -8.45
C SER A 187 2.19 -1.79 -6.97
N ASN A 188 2.35 -0.74 -6.16
CA ASN A 188 1.94 -0.75 -4.76
C ASN A 188 0.61 -0.01 -4.60
N ARG A 189 -0.47 -0.76 -4.47
CA ARG A 189 -1.84 -0.21 -4.43
C ARG A 189 -2.14 0.66 -3.21
N ILE A 190 -1.31 0.65 -2.17
CA ILE A 190 -1.44 1.58 -1.05
C ILE A 190 -1.29 3.05 -1.51
N GLU A 191 -0.64 3.31 -2.64
CA GLU A 191 -0.56 4.64 -3.22
C GLU A 191 -1.95 5.21 -3.59
N TRP A 192 -2.93 4.36 -3.88
CA TRP A 192 -4.30 4.80 -4.11
C TRP A 192 -4.97 5.28 -2.81
N LEU A 193 -4.64 4.64 -1.69
CA LEU A 193 -5.05 5.09 -0.37
C LEU A 193 -4.40 6.44 -0.04
N TRP A 194 -3.11 6.63 -0.37
CA TRP A 194 -2.42 7.90 -0.18
C TRP A 194 -2.98 9.04 -1.04
N ARG A 195 -3.54 8.76 -2.20
CA ARG A 195 -4.25 9.78 -2.99
C ARG A 195 -5.47 10.31 -2.24
N SER A 196 -6.21 9.44 -1.57
CA SER A 196 -7.35 9.84 -0.72
C SER A 196 -6.89 10.61 0.53
N PHE A 197 -5.86 10.10 1.19
CA PHE A 197 -5.23 10.77 2.32
C PHE A 197 -4.78 12.19 1.95
N ARG A 198 -4.00 12.34 0.89
CA ARG A 198 -3.51 13.66 0.45
C ARG A 198 -4.65 14.62 0.17
N ARG A 199 -5.71 14.16 -0.46
CA ARG A 199 -6.90 14.97 -0.76
C ARG A 199 -7.62 15.44 0.50
N ALA A 200 -7.67 14.59 1.52
CA ALA A 200 -8.37 14.89 2.76
C ALA A 200 -7.53 15.72 3.74
N VAL A 201 -6.20 15.56 3.74
CA VAL A 201 -5.33 16.07 4.81
C VAL A 201 -4.32 17.09 4.29
N THR A 202 -3.53 16.77 3.25
CA THR A 202 -2.37 17.58 2.88
C THR A 202 -2.58 18.49 1.67
N HIS A 203 -3.66 18.30 0.89
CA HIS A 203 -3.94 19.18 -0.23
C HIS A 203 -4.70 20.42 0.20
N ASP A 204 -4.22 21.60 -0.24
CA ASP A 204 -4.89 22.89 -0.06
C ASP A 204 -5.36 23.16 1.39
N HIS A 205 -4.72 22.56 2.40
CA HIS A 205 -5.06 22.77 3.80
C HIS A 205 -4.69 24.18 4.27
N THR A 206 -5.28 24.60 5.37
CA THR A 206 -5.06 25.93 6.00
C THR A 206 -4.53 25.79 7.42
N ARG A 207 -3.87 24.68 7.75
CA ARG A 207 -3.30 24.46 9.09
C ARG A 207 -2.06 25.33 9.26
N GLU A 208 -2.01 26.08 10.37
CA GLU A 208 -0.91 26.98 10.68
C GLU A 208 0.29 26.26 11.31
N THR A 209 0.06 25.10 11.91
CA THR A 209 1.08 24.34 12.62
C THR A 209 1.07 22.87 12.23
N LEU A 210 2.26 22.25 12.22
CA LEU A 210 2.39 20.84 11.95
C LEU A 210 1.61 19.93 12.94
N PRO A 211 1.60 20.19 14.28
CA PRO A 211 0.80 19.38 15.20
C PRO A 211 -0.67 19.26 14.80
N HIS A 212 -1.34 20.35 14.44
CA HIS A 212 -2.74 20.30 14.01
C HIS A 212 -2.93 19.49 12.72
N LEU A 213 -2.00 19.59 11.76
CA LEU A 213 -2.06 18.78 10.54
C LEU A 213 -1.84 17.28 10.85
N LEU A 214 -1.01 16.99 11.84
CA LEU A 214 -0.76 15.61 12.28
C LEU A 214 -1.98 15.02 13.02
N GLU A 215 -2.73 15.82 13.77
CA GLU A 215 -4.01 15.43 14.37
C GLU A 215 -5.05 15.08 13.29
N ASP A 216 -5.12 15.87 12.21
CA ASP A 216 -5.98 15.56 11.07
C ASP A 216 -5.56 14.24 10.40
N ALA A 217 -4.27 13.99 10.27
CA ALA A 217 -3.75 12.74 9.72
C ALA A 217 -4.13 11.53 10.57
N ASP A 218 -3.97 11.62 11.89
CA ASP A 218 -4.35 10.55 12.81
C ASP A 218 -5.87 10.34 12.84
N THR A 219 -6.64 11.43 12.79
CA THR A 219 -8.11 11.37 12.71
C THR A 219 -8.56 10.68 11.44
N TRP A 220 -7.95 11.02 10.30
CA TRP A 220 -8.24 10.35 9.03
C TRP A 220 -7.95 8.85 9.12
N ALA A 221 -6.78 8.47 9.63
CA ALA A 221 -6.40 7.06 9.78
C ALA A 221 -7.31 6.28 10.73
N ALA A 222 -7.80 6.93 11.79
CA ALA A 222 -8.71 6.32 12.76
C ALA A 222 -10.16 6.21 12.27
N THR A 223 -10.58 7.06 11.33
CA THR A 223 -11.98 7.14 10.89
C THR A 223 -12.26 6.44 9.56
N ILE A 224 -11.21 6.18 8.76
CA ILE A 224 -11.39 5.45 7.51
C ILE A 224 -11.86 4.01 7.79
N SER A 225 -12.95 3.61 7.16
CA SER A 225 -13.48 2.26 7.37
C SER A 225 -12.65 1.20 6.62
N PRO A 226 -12.55 -0.03 7.15
CA PRO A 226 -11.90 -1.14 6.46
C PRO A 226 -12.43 -1.36 5.05
N MET A 227 -13.73 -1.29 4.86
CA MET A 227 -14.37 -1.35 3.55
C MET A 227 -13.93 -0.21 2.63
N GLY A 228 -13.87 1.02 3.16
CA GLY A 228 -13.36 2.18 2.42
C GLY A 228 -11.94 1.98 1.95
N ILE A 229 -11.08 1.39 2.79
CA ILE A 229 -9.70 1.03 2.43
C ILE A 229 -9.70 0.00 1.30
N LEU A 230 -10.40 -1.13 1.45
CA LEU A 230 -10.42 -2.20 0.45
C LEU A 230 -10.90 -1.72 -0.92
N ARG A 231 -11.95 -0.88 -0.95
CA ARG A 231 -12.43 -0.28 -2.21
C ARG A 231 -11.40 0.64 -2.85
N GLN A 232 -10.70 1.45 -2.04
CA GLN A 232 -9.69 2.37 -2.56
C GLN A 232 -8.48 1.65 -3.13
N ILE A 233 -7.99 0.60 -2.47
CA ILE A 233 -6.84 -0.18 -2.97
C ILE A 233 -7.24 -1.23 -4.02
N GLY A 234 -8.51 -1.30 -4.39
CA GLY A 234 -9.02 -2.26 -5.37
C GLY A 234 -8.84 -3.71 -4.93
N SER A 235 -9.10 -3.99 -3.65
CA SER A 235 -9.06 -5.35 -3.12
C SER A 235 -10.24 -6.18 -3.66
N PRO A 236 -10.02 -7.44 -4.06
CA PRO A 236 -11.11 -8.34 -4.46
C PRO A 236 -11.99 -8.75 -3.26
N PHE A 237 -11.57 -8.44 -2.03
CA PHE A 237 -12.35 -8.73 -0.81
C PHE A 237 -13.29 -7.59 -0.41
N ALA A 238 -13.30 -6.47 -1.15
CA ALA A 238 -14.16 -5.33 -0.86
C ALA A 238 -15.65 -5.73 -0.79
N ASP A 239 -16.10 -6.58 -1.71
CA ASP A 239 -17.50 -7.00 -1.78
C ASP A 239 -17.88 -8.10 -0.78
N THR A 240 -16.89 -8.73 -0.11
CA THR A 240 -17.15 -9.82 0.85
C THR A 240 -17.40 -9.32 2.27
N LEU A 241 -16.90 -8.12 2.61
CA LEU A 241 -17.10 -7.52 3.94
C LEU A 241 -18.44 -6.78 4.05
N ASP A 242 -19.02 -6.42 2.92
CA ASP A 242 -20.30 -5.72 2.85
C ASP A 242 -21.10 -6.41 1.74
N PRO A 243 -21.76 -7.54 2.05
CA PRO A 243 -22.61 -8.19 1.06
C PRO A 243 -23.61 -7.14 0.55
N PRO A 244 -23.89 -7.09 -0.76
CA PRO A 244 -24.85 -6.16 -1.30
C PRO A 244 -26.13 -6.31 -0.46
N GLN A 245 -26.57 -5.23 0.16
CA GLN A 245 -27.88 -5.22 0.81
C GLN A 245 -28.87 -5.67 -0.26
N PRO A 246 -29.72 -6.67 0.03
CA PRO A 246 -30.76 -7.03 -0.93
C PRO A 246 -31.47 -5.73 -1.24
N GLU A 247 -31.30 -5.27 -2.49
CA GLU A 247 -32.01 -4.10 -2.95
C GLU A 247 -33.48 -4.30 -2.57
N LEU A 248 -34.03 -3.29 -1.97
CA LEU A 248 -35.47 -3.15 -1.80
C LEU A 248 -36.12 -3.12 -3.19
N LEU A 249 -36.12 -4.26 -3.85
CA LEU A 249 -36.91 -4.56 -5.03
C LEU A 249 -38.35 -4.87 -4.61
N GLU A 250 -38.91 -3.97 -3.82
CA GLU A 250 -40.33 -3.96 -3.58
C GLU A 250 -40.77 -2.49 -3.49
N HIS A 251 -41.01 -1.89 -4.65
CA HIS A 251 -42.06 -0.88 -4.85
C HIS A 251 -42.08 -0.46 -6.33
N ALA A 252 -42.46 -1.41 -7.18
CA ALA A 252 -43.04 -1.10 -8.48
C ALA A 252 -44.01 -2.24 -8.85
N ALA A 253 -45.17 -2.21 -8.25
CA ALA A 253 -46.37 -2.86 -8.74
C ALA A 253 -47.48 -1.81 -8.88
#